data_ba5007f291ea07840453b7c468c52823
#
_entry.id   ba5007f291ea07840453b7c468c52823
#
_cell.length_a   1.000
_cell.length_b   1.000
_cell.length_c   1.000
_cell.angle_alpha   90.00
_cell.angle_beta   90.00
_cell.angle_gamma   90.00
#
_symmetry.space_group_name_H-M   'P 1'
#
loop_
_entity.id
_entity.type
_entity.pdbx_description
1 polymer ?
#
loop_
_entity_poly.entity_id
_entity_poly.type
_entity_poly.pdbx_seq_one_letter_code
_entity_poly.pdbx_strand_id
1 'polypeptide(L)'
;MMGFFNFIKEIGLLNFIAGGIAVMAFGYGYHQLHPNATVPRSKNWSGIGLVLSRVVLGSILFVIGGLNGFFQFVPVQMAQDCIQCGQYIDGLIASGFLFPAVKSIELFTGALFLLGLWLPLALVISAPIVVNIALYHMFLAPSGLGIALLMVGLELYLAYRYREVFIPLFQMKPTPAEVSLQEARSTSGEWSATQ
;
A
#
# COMPACT_ATOMS: atom_id res chain seq x y z
N MET A 1 5.84 30.38 -9.42
CA MET A 1 6.09 28.93 -9.48
C MET A 1 6.79 28.38 -8.23
N MET A 2 7.85 28.97 -7.71
CA MET A 2 8.57 28.49 -6.50
C MET A 2 7.68 28.32 -5.24
N GLY A 3 6.72 29.22 -4.99
CA GLY A 3 5.84 29.16 -3.82
C GLY A 3 4.86 27.97 -3.83
N PHE A 4 4.37 27.57 -5.00
CA PHE A 4 3.44 26.46 -5.15
C PHE A 4 4.12 25.11 -4.89
N PHE A 5 5.34 24.91 -5.38
CA PHE A 5 6.11 23.69 -5.12
C PHE A 5 6.50 23.57 -3.63
N ASN A 6 6.82 24.67 -2.96
CA ASN A 6 7.09 24.64 -1.53
C ASN A 6 5.83 24.35 -0.73
N PHE A 7 4.68 24.90 -1.10
CA PHE A 7 3.38 24.61 -0.49
C PHE A 7 2.99 23.13 -0.65
N ILE A 8 3.17 22.55 -1.84
CA ILE A 8 2.93 21.11 -2.09
C ILE A 8 3.86 20.25 -1.25
N LYS A 9 5.15 20.60 -1.15
CA LYS A 9 6.11 19.88 -0.32
C LYS A 9 5.72 19.91 1.16
N GLU A 10 5.29 21.05 1.66
CA GLU A 10 4.87 21.19 3.06
C GLU A 10 3.60 20.40 3.36
N ILE A 11 2.57 20.50 2.52
CA ILE A 11 1.32 19.74 2.70
C ILE A 11 1.57 18.24 2.53
N GLY A 12 2.35 17.83 1.52
CA GLY A 12 2.67 16.42 1.29
C GLY A 12 3.45 15.81 2.45
N LEU A 13 4.44 16.54 2.97
CA LEU A 13 5.24 16.10 4.11
C LEU A 13 4.39 16.01 5.40
N LEU A 14 3.52 17.00 5.66
CA LEU A 14 2.62 16.99 6.81
C LEU A 14 1.63 15.83 6.74
N ASN A 15 1.03 15.57 5.58
CA ASN A 15 0.12 14.44 5.38
C ASN A 15 0.82 13.09 5.53
N PHE A 16 2.06 12.98 5.04
CA PHE A 16 2.87 11.79 5.23
C PHE A 16 3.18 11.53 6.71
N ILE A 17 3.61 12.56 7.44
CA ILE A 17 3.89 12.46 8.88
C ILE A 17 2.63 12.11 9.66
N ALA A 18 1.52 12.82 9.41
CA ALA A 18 0.25 12.56 10.08
C ALA A 18 -0.30 11.17 9.78
N GLY A 19 -0.27 10.75 8.51
CA GLY A 19 -0.65 9.40 8.09
C GLY A 19 0.24 8.32 8.72
N GLY A 20 1.55 8.53 8.72
CA GLY A 20 2.51 7.63 9.35
C GLY A 20 2.27 7.47 10.85
N ILE A 21 2.04 8.57 11.57
CA ILE A 21 1.74 8.56 13.01
C ILE A 21 0.43 7.81 13.27
N ALA A 22 -0.63 8.07 12.50
CA ALA A 22 -1.93 7.42 12.66
C ALA A 22 -1.83 5.90 12.46
N VAL A 23 -1.12 5.45 11.43
CA VAL A 23 -0.93 4.01 11.17
C VAL A 23 -0.03 3.36 12.22
N MET A 24 1.02 4.05 12.68
CA MET A 24 1.85 3.55 13.79
C MET A 24 1.06 3.41 15.09
N ALA A 25 0.22 4.40 15.42
CA ALA A 25 -0.62 4.37 16.60
C ALA A 25 -1.65 3.22 16.53
N PHE A 26 -2.28 3.04 15.36
CA PHE A 26 -3.22 1.93 15.13
C PHE A 26 -2.52 0.57 15.22
N GLY A 27 -1.37 0.41 14.59
CA GLY A 27 -0.61 -0.83 14.61
C GLY A 27 -0.07 -1.17 16.00
N TYR A 28 0.38 -0.17 16.76
CA TYR A 28 0.78 -0.35 18.14
C TYR A 28 -0.40 -0.79 19.02
N GLY A 29 -1.55 -0.14 18.89
CA GLY A 29 -2.79 -0.52 19.58
C GLY A 29 -3.23 -1.95 19.22
N TYR A 30 -3.19 -2.30 17.94
CA TYR A 30 -3.52 -3.66 17.48
C TYR A 30 -2.56 -4.73 18.07
N HIS A 31 -1.25 -4.44 18.11
CA HIS A 31 -0.27 -5.36 18.67
C HIS A 31 -0.46 -5.55 20.20
N GLN A 32 -0.85 -4.51 20.92
CA GLN A 32 -1.18 -4.62 22.35
C GLN A 32 -2.41 -5.51 22.60
N LEU A 33 -3.40 -5.44 21.71
CA LEU A 33 -4.62 -6.24 21.82
C LEU A 33 -4.42 -7.70 21.36
N HIS A 34 -3.42 -7.97 20.49
CA HIS A 34 -3.17 -9.28 19.90
C HIS A 34 -1.69 -9.69 20.03
N PRO A 35 -1.16 -9.87 21.24
CA PRO A 35 0.27 -10.16 21.47
C PRO A 35 0.73 -11.48 20.84
N ASN A 36 -0.20 -12.40 20.53
CA ASN A 36 0.08 -13.71 19.93
C ASN A 36 -0.16 -13.79 18.41
N ALA A 37 -0.44 -12.67 17.76
CA ALA A 37 -0.60 -12.63 16.30
C ALA A 37 0.78 -12.82 15.64
N THR A 38 1.25 -14.05 15.55
CA THR A 38 2.48 -14.42 14.84
C THR A 38 2.17 -14.58 13.37
N VAL A 39 2.81 -13.76 12.52
CA VAL A 39 2.82 -14.02 11.08
C VAL A 39 3.55 -15.34 10.83
N PRO A 40 2.96 -16.32 10.12
CA PRO A 40 3.60 -17.59 9.85
C PRO A 40 4.96 -17.40 9.18
N ARG A 41 6.02 -17.81 9.85
CA ARG A 41 7.40 -17.72 9.33
C ARG A 41 7.64 -18.91 8.40
N SER A 42 7.43 -18.72 7.12
CA SER A 42 7.77 -19.71 6.10
C SER A 42 9.30 -19.91 6.01
N LYS A 43 9.75 -21.12 6.28
CA LYS A 43 11.19 -21.51 6.36
C LYS A 43 11.67 -22.17 5.06
N ASN A 44 11.37 -21.58 3.86
CA ASN A 44 11.85 -22.15 2.59
C ASN A 44 12.17 -21.05 1.58
N TRP A 45 12.77 -21.38 0.47
CA TRP A 45 13.10 -20.51 -0.68
C TRP A 45 11.96 -19.56 -1.10
N SER A 46 10.74 -19.90 -0.79
CA SER A 46 9.58 -18.99 -0.87
C SER A 46 9.72 -17.71 -0.05
N GLY A 47 10.53 -17.71 0.99
CA GLY A 47 10.82 -16.51 1.81
C GLY A 47 11.68 -15.49 1.07
N ILE A 48 12.67 -15.93 0.27
CA ILE A 48 13.54 -15.03 -0.50
C ILE A 48 12.72 -14.32 -1.58
N GLY A 49 11.90 -15.05 -2.32
CA GLY A 49 11.02 -14.49 -3.34
C GLY A 49 10.06 -13.44 -2.78
N LEU A 50 9.51 -13.69 -1.59
CA LEU A 50 8.63 -12.76 -0.91
C LEU A 50 9.39 -11.48 -0.47
N VAL A 51 10.61 -11.62 0.07
CA VAL A 51 11.43 -10.47 0.46
C VAL A 51 11.84 -9.66 -0.78
N LEU A 52 12.30 -10.33 -1.84
CA LEU A 52 12.68 -9.65 -3.09
C LEU A 52 11.50 -8.89 -3.70
N SER A 53 10.33 -9.53 -3.82
CA SER A 53 9.13 -8.89 -4.38
C SER A 53 8.74 -7.66 -3.59
N ARG A 54 8.77 -7.75 -2.27
CA ARG A 54 8.49 -6.65 -1.35
C ARG A 54 9.49 -5.50 -1.51
N VAL A 55 10.80 -5.83 -1.54
CA VAL A 55 11.85 -4.81 -1.66
C VAL A 55 11.78 -4.12 -3.02
N VAL A 56 11.59 -4.86 -4.11
CA VAL A 56 11.49 -4.29 -5.46
C VAL A 56 10.26 -3.38 -5.58
N LEU A 57 9.07 -3.87 -5.21
CA LEU A 57 7.85 -3.06 -5.26
C LEU A 57 7.95 -1.83 -4.34
N GLY A 58 8.44 -2.04 -3.11
CA GLY A 58 8.65 -0.95 -2.15
C GLY A 58 9.64 0.10 -2.64
N SER A 59 10.74 -0.31 -3.29
CA SER A 59 11.72 0.64 -3.84
C SER A 59 11.14 1.46 -4.99
N ILE A 60 10.35 0.85 -5.87
CA ILE A 60 9.68 1.56 -6.97
C ILE A 60 8.71 2.59 -6.41
N LEU A 61 7.82 2.19 -5.48
CA LEU A 61 6.85 3.10 -4.87
C LEU A 61 7.53 4.19 -4.04
N PHE A 62 8.50 3.83 -3.20
CA PHE A 62 9.15 4.77 -2.29
C PHE A 62 10.05 5.77 -3.01
N VAL A 63 10.96 5.26 -3.84
CA VAL A 63 12.00 6.11 -4.47
C VAL A 63 11.45 6.79 -5.72
N ILE A 64 10.93 6.01 -6.69
CA ILE A 64 10.52 6.54 -7.98
C ILE A 64 9.16 7.23 -7.88
N GLY A 65 8.19 6.61 -7.21
CA GLY A 65 6.87 7.18 -7.00
C GLY A 65 6.90 8.36 -6.02
N GLY A 66 7.20 8.06 -4.75
CA GLY A 66 7.11 9.01 -3.65
C GLY A 66 8.20 10.07 -3.67
N LEU A 67 9.46 9.70 -3.39
CA LEU A 67 10.55 10.68 -3.27
C LEU A 67 10.75 11.47 -4.56
N ASN A 68 10.81 10.80 -5.71
CA ASN A 68 10.99 11.50 -6.98
C ASN A 68 9.78 12.39 -7.34
N GLY A 69 8.57 12.01 -6.93
CA GLY A 69 7.38 12.84 -7.11
C GLY A 69 7.48 14.19 -6.39
N PHE A 70 8.11 14.22 -5.19
CA PHE A 70 8.30 15.45 -4.42
C PHE A 70 9.56 16.22 -4.80
N PHE A 71 10.68 15.53 -5.02
CA PHE A 71 11.99 16.16 -5.17
C PHE A 71 12.50 16.25 -6.62
N GLN A 72 11.90 15.49 -7.55
CA GLN A 72 12.20 15.48 -8.98
C GLN A 72 13.72 15.31 -9.29
N PHE A 73 14.40 14.44 -8.54
CA PHE A 73 15.84 14.22 -8.71
C PHE A 73 16.15 13.29 -9.90
N VAL A 74 15.23 12.43 -10.30
CA VAL A 74 15.27 11.74 -11.58
C VAL A 74 14.35 12.51 -12.53
N PRO A 75 14.87 13.13 -13.59
CA PRO A 75 14.01 13.71 -14.60
C PRO A 75 13.22 12.57 -15.23
N VAL A 76 11.97 12.40 -14.78
CA VAL A 76 11.02 11.61 -15.53
C VAL A 76 10.83 12.37 -16.82
N GLN A 77 11.48 11.92 -17.88
CA GLN A 77 11.13 12.34 -19.23
C GLN A 77 9.72 11.83 -19.46
N MET A 78 8.75 12.60 -18.96
CA MET A 78 7.41 12.54 -19.48
C MET A 78 7.61 12.78 -20.93
N ALA A 79 7.31 11.78 -21.75
CA ALA A 79 7.60 11.81 -23.17
C ALA A 79 7.16 13.20 -23.67
N GLN A 80 8.15 14.03 -24.03
CA GLN A 80 7.87 15.39 -24.53
C GLN A 80 6.94 15.33 -25.73
N ASP A 81 6.77 14.14 -26.29
CA ASP A 81 5.93 13.83 -27.44
C ASP A 81 4.50 13.35 -27.07
N CYS A 82 4.15 13.24 -25.77
CA CYS A 82 2.84 12.79 -25.31
C CYS A 82 2.05 13.94 -24.68
N ILE A 83 1.24 14.63 -25.49
CA ILE A 83 0.38 15.74 -25.02
C ILE A 83 -0.61 15.26 -23.94
N GLN A 84 -1.22 14.10 -24.13
CA GLN A 84 -2.18 13.52 -23.17
C GLN A 84 -1.53 13.15 -21.84
N CYS A 85 -0.25 12.72 -21.84
CA CYS A 85 0.51 12.43 -20.62
C CYS A 85 0.68 13.70 -19.78
N GLY A 86 1.03 14.82 -20.43
CA GLY A 86 1.13 16.12 -19.77
C GLY A 86 -0.22 16.56 -19.20
N GLN A 87 -1.28 16.51 -19.99
CA GLN A 87 -2.64 16.89 -19.55
C GLN A 87 -3.13 16.05 -18.36
N TYR A 88 -2.81 14.76 -18.33
CA TYR A 88 -3.15 13.91 -17.20
C TYR A 88 -2.47 14.38 -15.91
N ILE A 89 -1.16 14.60 -15.95
CA ILE A 89 -0.40 15.06 -14.79
C ILE A 89 -0.77 16.47 -14.37
N ASP A 90 -0.97 17.37 -15.35
CA ASP A 90 -1.44 18.74 -15.10
C ASP A 90 -2.82 18.75 -14.44
N GLY A 91 -3.71 17.83 -14.82
CA GLY A 91 -5.00 17.64 -14.17
C GLY A 91 -4.88 17.21 -12.71
N LEU A 92 -3.96 16.27 -12.39
CA LEU A 92 -3.67 15.88 -11.00
C LEU A 92 -3.14 17.08 -10.19
N ILE A 93 -2.24 17.87 -10.78
CA ILE A 93 -1.65 19.05 -10.13
C ILE A 93 -2.70 20.16 -9.97
N ALA A 94 -3.53 20.41 -10.99
CA ALA A 94 -4.55 21.45 -10.98
C ALA A 94 -5.62 21.22 -9.90
N SER A 95 -5.84 19.97 -9.47
CA SER A 95 -6.72 19.68 -8.33
C SER A 95 -6.25 20.29 -7.01
N GLY A 96 -4.96 20.63 -6.89
CA GLY A 96 -4.31 21.18 -5.70
C GLY A 96 -3.97 20.14 -4.61
N PHE A 97 -4.69 19.04 -4.52
CA PHE A 97 -4.50 18.03 -3.47
C PHE A 97 -4.18 16.62 -3.98
N LEU A 98 -4.63 16.27 -5.19
CA LEU A 98 -4.60 14.88 -5.66
C LEU A 98 -3.17 14.39 -5.93
N PHE A 99 -2.35 15.22 -6.57
CA PHE A 99 -0.95 14.88 -6.83
C PHE A 99 -0.16 14.64 -5.53
N PRO A 100 -0.14 15.55 -4.54
CA PRO A 100 0.53 15.31 -3.28
C PRO A 100 -0.06 14.15 -2.48
N ALA A 101 -1.37 13.91 -2.54
CA ALA A 101 -2.00 12.76 -1.89
C ALA A 101 -1.49 11.43 -2.47
N VAL A 102 -1.49 11.28 -3.79
CA VAL A 102 -0.98 10.08 -4.47
C VAL A 102 0.50 9.86 -4.11
N LYS A 103 1.34 10.90 -4.19
CA LYS A 103 2.76 10.80 -3.87
C LYS A 103 3.03 10.47 -2.40
N SER A 104 2.21 10.97 -1.49
CA SER A 104 2.28 10.62 -0.07
C SER A 104 1.93 9.16 0.17
N ILE A 105 0.91 8.63 -0.51
CA ILE A 105 0.51 7.23 -0.41
C ILE A 105 1.59 6.32 -0.99
N GLU A 106 2.17 6.65 -2.14
CA GLU A 106 3.29 5.90 -2.74
C GLU A 106 4.49 5.85 -1.79
N LEU A 107 4.86 6.99 -1.20
CA LEU A 107 5.95 7.09 -0.24
C LEU A 107 5.66 6.24 1.01
N PHE A 108 4.46 6.34 1.56
CA PHE A 108 4.05 5.63 2.76
C PHE A 108 3.99 4.10 2.53
N THR A 109 3.28 3.66 1.51
CA THR A 109 3.16 2.23 1.21
C THR A 109 4.50 1.62 0.81
N GLY A 110 5.31 2.35 0.04
CA GLY A 110 6.68 1.95 -0.28
C GLY A 110 7.53 1.74 0.97
N ALA A 111 7.45 2.64 1.96
CA ALA A 111 8.14 2.48 3.23
C ALA A 111 7.66 1.23 3.99
N LEU A 112 6.35 0.96 4.02
CA LEU A 112 5.81 -0.25 4.66
C LEU A 112 6.32 -1.52 3.99
N PHE A 113 6.38 -1.56 2.65
CA PHE A 113 6.94 -2.70 1.92
C PHE A 113 8.43 -2.90 2.24
N LEU A 114 9.23 -1.84 2.27
CA LEU A 114 10.66 -1.92 2.58
C LEU A 114 10.91 -2.41 4.01
N LEU A 115 10.20 -1.85 4.97
CA LEU A 115 10.30 -2.23 6.39
C LEU A 115 9.68 -3.62 6.67
N GLY A 116 8.78 -4.08 5.81
CA GLY A 116 8.05 -5.34 6.01
C GLY A 116 6.99 -5.26 7.09
N LEU A 117 6.46 -4.07 7.30
CA LEU A 117 5.43 -3.80 8.30
C LEU A 117 4.06 -3.73 7.63
N TRP A 118 3.04 -4.31 8.28
CA TRP A 118 1.63 -4.26 7.86
C TRP A 118 1.40 -4.50 6.36
N LEU A 119 2.09 -5.48 5.80
CA LEU A 119 2.07 -5.79 4.37
C LEU A 119 0.66 -5.95 3.77
N PRO A 120 -0.31 -6.63 4.42
CA PRO A 120 -1.66 -6.69 3.88
C PRO A 120 -2.33 -5.32 3.75
N LEU A 121 -2.12 -4.43 4.73
CA LEU A 121 -2.63 -3.06 4.68
C LEU A 121 -1.96 -2.26 3.56
N ALA A 122 -0.63 -2.38 3.44
CA ALA A 122 0.13 -1.72 2.38
C ALA A 122 -0.38 -2.13 0.99
N LEU A 123 -0.67 -3.43 0.77
CA LEU A 123 -1.24 -3.96 -0.48
C LEU A 123 -2.61 -3.35 -0.79
N VAL A 124 -3.51 -3.26 0.19
CA VAL A 124 -4.85 -2.67 -0.03
C VAL A 124 -4.76 -1.19 -0.39
N ILE A 125 -3.86 -0.45 0.25
CA ILE A 125 -3.71 0.99 0.02
C ILE A 125 -2.99 1.26 -1.30
N SER A 126 -1.99 0.44 -1.69
CA SER A 126 -1.24 0.63 -2.94
C SER A 126 -2.01 0.17 -4.18
N ALA A 127 -2.89 -0.83 -4.07
CA ALA A 127 -3.59 -1.43 -5.19
C ALA A 127 -4.25 -0.43 -6.15
N PRO A 128 -5.08 0.54 -5.72
CA PRO A 128 -5.66 1.51 -6.62
C PRO A 128 -4.62 2.39 -7.33
N ILE A 129 -3.50 2.67 -6.68
CA ILE A 129 -2.41 3.46 -7.28
C ILE A 129 -1.66 2.64 -8.32
N VAL A 130 -1.31 1.40 -8.03
CA VAL A 130 -0.63 0.51 -8.98
C VAL A 130 -1.50 0.24 -10.20
N VAL A 131 -2.81 0.05 -10.01
CA VAL A 131 -3.78 -0.06 -11.12
C VAL A 131 -3.80 1.22 -11.95
N ASN A 132 -3.83 2.38 -11.32
CA ASN A 132 -3.83 3.67 -12.02
C ASN A 132 -2.52 3.87 -12.82
N ILE A 133 -1.36 3.53 -12.24
CA ILE A 133 -0.07 3.55 -12.93
C ILE A 133 -0.08 2.61 -14.15
N ALA A 134 -0.65 1.40 -13.99
CA ALA A 134 -0.75 0.45 -15.09
C ALA A 134 -1.64 0.99 -16.22
N LEU A 135 -2.79 1.56 -15.91
CA LEU A 135 -3.70 2.18 -16.89
C LEU A 135 -3.05 3.38 -17.57
N TYR A 136 -2.36 4.24 -16.83
CA TYR A 136 -1.60 5.36 -17.38
C TYR A 136 -0.59 4.88 -18.42
N HIS A 137 0.20 3.87 -18.09
CA HIS A 137 1.20 3.33 -19.04
C HIS A 137 0.58 2.54 -20.18
N MET A 138 -0.55 1.88 -19.94
CA MET A 138 -1.23 1.13 -21.00
C MET A 138 -1.85 2.03 -22.06
N PHE A 139 -2.44 3.15 -21.66
CA PHE A 139 -3.21 4.00 -22.56
C PHE A 139 -2.49 5.28 -23.01
N LEU A 140 -1.60 5.82 -22.17
CA LEU A 140 -0.98 7.13 -22.41
C LEU A 140 0.51 7.03 -22.69
N ALA A 141 1.27 6.26 -21.89
CA ALA A 141 2.72 6.23 -21.96
C ALA A 141 3.28 4.79 -22.09
N PRO A 142 3.11 4.11 -23.24
CA PRO A 142 3.49 2.68 -23.39
C PRO A 142 4.96 2.38 -23.10
N SER A 143 5.85 3.35 -23.17
CA SER A 143 7.29 3.18 -22.86
C SER A 143 7.55 2.71 -21.43
N GLY A 144 6.68 3.04 -20.47
CA GLY A 144 6.76 2.60 -19.08
C GLY A 144 5.97 1.33 -18.74
N LEU A 145 5.32 0.72 -19.72
CA LEU A 145 4.41 -0.42 -19.52
C LEU A 145 5.13 -1.62 -18.86
N GLY A 146 6.38 -1.86 -19.19
CA GLY A 146 7.16 -2.97 -18.60
C GLY A 146 7.29 -2.86 -17.08
N ILE A 147 7.60 -1.66 -16.57
CA ILE A 147 7.69 -1.41 -15.12
C ILE A 147 6.31 -1.48 -14.47
N ALA A 148 5.28 -0.95 -15.12
CA ALA A 148 3.92 -0.98 -14.60
C ALA A 148 3.40 -2.43 -14.48
N LEU A 149 3.61 -3.27 -15.48
CA LEU A 149 3.26 -4.70 -15.43
C LEU A 149 4.06 -5.46 -14.38
N LEU A 150 5.35 -5.13 -14.20
CA LEU A 150 6.15 -5.68 -13.11
C LEU A 150 5.54 -5.34 -11.74
N MET A 151 5.13 -4.10 -11.53
CA MET A 151 4.49 -3.68 -10.26
C MET A 151 3.19 -4.45 -10.01
N VAL A 152 2.32 -4.55 -11.02
CA VAL A 152 1.08 -5.35 -10.92
C VAL A 152 1.40 -6.82 -10.61
N GLY A 153 2.35 -7.42 -11.31
CA GLY A 153 2.74 -8.81 -11.06
C GLY A 153 3.28 -9.05 -9.65
N LEU A 154 4.13 -8.14 -9.16
CA LEU A 154 4.66 -8.21 -7.80
C LEU A 154 3.55 -8.03 -6.75
N GLU A 155 2.63 -7.10 -6.96
CA GLU A 155 1.53 -6.85 -6.05
C GLU A 155 0.56 -8.04 -5.99
N LEU A 156 0.19 -8.61 -7.14
CA LEU A 156 -0.63 -9.82 -7.22
C LEU A 156 0.07 -11.02 -6.56
N TYR A 157 1.37 -11.17 -6.77
CA TYR A 157 2.15 -12.22 -6.10
C TYR A 157 2.11 -12.06 -4.58
N LEU A 158 2.35 -10.86 -4.07
CA LEU A 158 2.29 -10.58 -2.64
C LEU A 158 0.86 -10.79 -2.10
N ALA A 159 -0.17 -10.30 -2.79
CA ALA A 159 -1.57 -10.51 -2.42
C ALA A 159 -1.92 -12.00 -2.34
N TYR A 160 -1.47 -12.80 -3.31
CA TYR A 160 -1.64 -14.26 -3.29
C TYR A 160 -0.93 -14.91 -2.09
N ARG A 161 0.26 -14.43 -1.73
CA ARG A 161 1.00 -14.94 -0.56
C ARG A 161 0.32 -14.60 0.77
N TYR A 162 -0.37 -13.47 0.85
CA TYR A 162 -1.12 -13.02 2.03
C TYR A 162 -2.63 -13.27 1.92
N ARG A 163 -3.10 -14.09 0.95
CA ARG A 163 -4.53 -14.30 0.68
C ARG A 163 -5.36 -14.69 1.90
N GLU A 164 -4.78 -15.44 2.83
CA GLU A 164 -5.50 -15.88 4.05
C GLU A 164 -5.98 -14.70 4.91
N VAL A 165 -5.25 -13.59 4.88
CA VAL A 165 -5.65 -12.36 5.58
C VAL A 165 -6.78 -11.65 4.85
N PHE A 166 -6.88 -11.82 3.51
CA PHE A 166 -7.90 -11.19 2.70
C PHE A 166 -9.19 -11.99 2.59
N ILE A 167 -9.16 -13.33 2.74
CA ILE A 167 -10.34 -14.19 2.63
C ILE A 167 -11.50 -13.70 3.51
N PRO A 168 -11.30 -13.31 4.78
CA PRO A 168 -12.40 -12.82 5.62
C PRO A 168 -13.09 -11.56 5.09
N LEU A 169 -12.39 -10.72 4.31
CA LEU A 169 -12.96 -9.50 3.73
C LEU A 169 -14.02 -9.79 2.66
N PHE A 170 -14.00 -10.98 2.06
CA PHE A 170 -14.94 -11.40 1.03
C PHE A 170 -16.14 -12.17 1.60
N GLN A 171 -16.27 -12.29 2.92
CA GLN A 171 -17.44 -12.90 3.54
C GLN A 171 -18.64 -11.96 3.43
N MET A 172 -19.73 -12.45 2.82
CA MET A 172 -20.95 -11.64 2.61
C MET A 172 -21.65 -11.25 3.93
N LYS A 173 -21.43 -12.01 4.99
CA LYS A 173 -21.99 -11.74 6.33
C LYS A 173 -20.86 -11.87 7.35
N PRO A 174 -20.07 -10.84 7.55
CA PRO A 174 -19.05 -10.87 8.60
C PRO A 174 -19.73 -10.92 9.96
N THR A 175 -19.35 -11.90 10.77
CA THR A 175 -19.83 -12.00 12.15
C THR A 175 -19.02 -10.99 12.99
N PRO A 176 -19.65 -10.06 13.71
CA PRO A 176 -18.95 -9.18 14.63
C PRO A 176 -18.12 -9.98 15.63
N ALA A 177 -16.91 -9.49 15.97
CA ALA A 177 -15.99 -10.19 16.87
C ALA A 177 -16.62 -10.54 18.24
N GLU A 178 -17.55 -9.72 18.72
CA GLU A 178 -18.27 -9.96 19.97
C GLU A 178 -19.18 -11.19 19.91
N VAL A 179 -19.82 -11.43 18.77
CA VAL A 179 -20.71 -12.59 18.60
C VAL A 179 -19.88 -13.88 18.55
N SER A 180 -18.75 -13.88 17.84
CA SER A 180 -17.86 -15.04 17.78
C SER A 180 -17.23 -15.39 19.13
N LEU A 181 -16.92 -14.39 19.96
CA LEU A 181 -16.41 -14.59 21.31
C LEU A 181 -17.51 -15.12 22.26
N GLN A 182 -18.76 -14.72 22.04
CA GLN A 182 -19.90 -15.17 22.85
C GLN A 182 -20.27 -16.62 22.51
N GLU A 183 -20.23 -17.01 21.24
CA GLU A 183 -20.38 -18.39 20.78
C GLU A 183 -19.27 -19.29 21.33
N ALA A 184 -18.01 -18.84 21.26
CA ALA A 184 -16.88 -19.59 21.81
C ALA A 184 -16.97 -19.77 23.34
N ARG A 185 -17.51 -18.78 24.07
CA ARG A 185 -17.76 -18.89 25.52
C ARG A 185 -18.91 -19.83 25.84
N SER A 186 -19.99 -19.83 25.07
CA SER A 186 -21.14 -20.72 25.29
C SER A 186 -20.76 -22.19 25.08
N THR A 187 -19.98 -22.47 24.02
CA THR A 187 -19.49 -23.84 23.75
C THR A 187 -18.49 -24.33 24.79
N SER A 188 -17.62 -23.46 25.32
CA SER A 188 -16.69 -23.83 26.37
C SER A 188 -17.34 -24.03 27.72
N GLY A 189 -18.47 -23.35 27.99
CA GLY A 189 -19.27 -23.53 29.21
C GLY A 189 -20.07 -24.86 29.25
N GLU A 190 -20.50 -25.36 28.10
CA GLU A 190 -21.21 -26.65 28.01
C GLU A 190 -20.30 -27.85 28.34
N TRP A 191 -19.01 -27.78 27.96
CA TRP A 191 -18.06 -28.85 28.28
C TRP A 191 -17.72 -28.97 29.79
N SER A 192 -17.80 -27.88 30.54
CA SER A 192 -17.51 -27.85 31.97
C SER A 192 -18.71 -28.32 32.82
N ALA A 193 -19.93 -28.36 32.27
CA ALA A 193 -21.13 -28.76 32.99
C ALA A 193 -21.45 -30.26 32.85
N THR A 194 -20.67 -31.01 32.05
CA THR A 194 -20.87 -32.44 31.77
C THR A 194 -19.84 -33.36 32.41
N GLN A 195 -18.96 -32.83 33.30
CA GLN A 195 -18.04 -33.60 34.14
C GLN A 195 -18.44 -33.52 35.62
#